data_fd6ea72cc64d6534d543d0451a79db8d
#
_entry.id   fd6ea72cc64d6534d543d0451a79db8d
#
_cell.length_a   1.000
_cell.length_b   1.000
_cell.length_c   1.000
_cell.angle_alpha   90.00
_cell.angle_beta   90.00
_cell.angle_gamma   90.00
#
_symmetry.space_group_name_H-M   'P 1'
#
loop_
_entity.id
_entity.type
_entity.pdbx_description
1 polymer ?
#
loop_
_entity_poly.entity_id
_entity_poly.type
_entity_poly.pdbx_seq_one_letter_code
_entity_poly.pdbx_strand_id
1 'polypeptide(L)'
;MLILAHRGASADAPENTLEAFRLAVEQGADGVELDAMVCGSGEVVVCHDERLKRLAGLDWEVRRTPLWKLRQVDVGTALGFAPARIPTLVEVVDALPPSFLINIELKNDRLNDRGLSHQVATLVRDACLESRILISSFNPWCLWRVAEVEPRLRRGFLIDPARCYLAQADFLAPLVANHSVHLPDQACTVGRVSQWLQSGREVAAWTVDLPDRALELQQMGVLYCITNRPSVLRAAVPSAVRG
;
A
#
# COMPACT_ATOMS: atom_id res chain seq x y z
N MET A 1 15.16 -4.57 8.29
CA MET A 1 14.25 -4.00 7.28
C MET A 1 13.11 -4.98 7.04
N LEU A 2 11.88 -4.50 6.86
CA LEU A 2 10.70 -5.31 6.55
C LEU A 2 10.40 -5.22 5.04
N ILE A 3 10.13 -6.38 4.42
CA ILE A 3 9.81 -6.47 2.99
C ILE A 3 8.30 -6.49 2.84
N LEU A 4 7.72 -5.47 2.19
CA LEU A 4 6.31 -5.40 1.84
C LEU A 4 6.14 -5.66 0.34
N ALA A 5 5.31 -6.64 -0.01
CA ALA A 5 5.03 -6.97 -1.39
C ALA A 5 4.07 -5.93 -2.00
N HIS A 6 4.54 -5.16 -2.98
CA HIS A 6 3.83 -4.08 -3.67
C HIS A 6 2.67 -4.65 -4.49
N ARG A 7 1.43 -4.39 -4.06
CA ARG A 7 0.20 -4.99 -4.63
C ARG A 7 0.22 -6.52 -4.61
N GLY A 8 0.90 -7.11 -3.59
CA GLY A 8 1.24 -8.53 -3.55
C GLY A 8 2.54 -8.85 -4.30
N ALA A 9 2.78 -10.13 -4.59
CA ALA A 9 3.93 -10.57 -5.41
C ALA A 9 3.68 -10.24 -6.90
N SER A 10 3.57 -8.95 -7.22
CA SER A 10 3.04 -8.44 -8.49
C SER A 10 3.94 -8.67 -9.71
N ALA A 11 5.21 -9.07 -9.52
CA ALA A 11 6.04 -9.56 -10.61
C ALA A 11 5.66 -10.98 -11.08
N ASP A 12 5.03 -11.78 -10.23
CA ASP A 12 4.77 -13.21 -10.44
C ASP A 12 3.27 -13.56 -10.45
N ALA A 13 2.39 -12.63 -10.05
CA ALA A 13 0.94 -12.80 -10.02
C ALA A 13 0.21 -11.47 -10.32
N PRO A 14 -1.09 -11.49 -10.70
CA PRO A 14 -1.83 -10.26 -11.01
C PRO A 14 -1.89 -9.33 -9.80
N GLU A 15 -1.47 -8.08 -9.97
CA GLU A 15 -1.44 -7.07 -8.91
C GLU A 15 -2.78 -6.90 -8.20
N ASN A 16 -2.76 -6.63 -6.88
CA ASN A 16 -3.95 -6.35 -6.08
C ASN A 16 -5.02 -7.46 -6.09
N THR A 17 -4.61 -8.73 -6.21
CA THR A 17 -5.49 -9.90 -6.17
C THR A 17 -5.18 -10.81 -4.99
N LEU A 18 -6.12 -11.66 -4.61
CA LEU A 18 -5.90 -12.65 -3.55
C LEU A 18 -4.75 -13.60 -3.89
N GLU A 19 -4.57 -13.94 -5.17
CA GLU A 19 -3.50 -14.76 -5.70
C GLU A 19 -2.13 -14.13 -5.42
N ALA A 20 -1.96 -12.83 -5.76
CA ALA A 20 -0.73 -12.09 -5.52
C ALA A 20 -0.42 -11.95 -4.03
N PHE A 21 -1.43 -11.77 -3.20
CA PHE A 21 -1.26 -11.64 -1.75
C PHE A 21 -0.87 -12.97 -1.09
N ARG A 22 -1.49 -14.08 -1.48
CA ARG A 22 -1.11 -15.43 -1.00
C ARG A 22 0.31 -15.79 -1.43
N LEU A 23 0.64 -15.51 -2.69
CA LEU A 23 1.99 -15.73 -3.21
C LEU A 23 3.04 -14.90 -2.44
N ALA A 24 2.71 -13.67 -2.03
CA ALA A 24 3.61 -12.86 -1.22
C ALA A 24 3.92 -13.51 0.15
N VAL A 25 2.94 -14.18 0.77
CA VAL A 25 3.15 -14.96 2.00
C VAL A 25 4.09 -16.14 1.73
N GLU A 26 3.84 -16.89 0.66
CA GLU A 26 4.67 -18.05 0.25
C GLU A 26 6.11 -17.62 -0.08
N GLN A 27 6.29 -16.46 -0.67
CA GLN A 27 7.60 -15.88 -0.99
C GLN A 27 8.31 -15.24 0.21
N GLY A 28 7.74 -15.33 1.42
CA GLY A 28 8.37 -14.90 2.66
C GLY A 28 8.41 -13.38 2.85
N ALA A 29 7.49 -12.62 2.27
CA ALA A 29 7.32 -11.22 2.61
C ALA A 29 6.93 -11.04 4.09
N ASP A 30 7.25 -9.90 4.69
CA ASP A 30 6.81 -9.55 6.06
C ASP A 30 5.42 -8.93 6.07
N GLY A 31 4.94 -8.52 4.91
CA GLY A 31 3.64 -7.91 4.70
C GLY A 31 3.36 -7.62 3.24
N VAL A 32 2.22 -6.98 2.99
CA VAL A 32 1.83 -6.48 1.67
C VAL A 32 1.56 -4.98 1.73
N GLU A 33 1.72 -4.36 0.58
CA GLU A 33 1.13 -3.06 0.28
C GLU A 33 0.00 -3.27 -0.72
N LEU A 34 -1.08 -2.52 -0.61
CA LEU A 34 -2.26 -2.59 -1.47
C LEU A 34 -2.94 -1.25 -1.64
N ASP A 35 -3.68 -1.11 -2.75
CA ASP A 35 -4.41 0.10 -3.12
C ASP A 35 -5.91 -0.04 -2.85
N ALA A 36 -6.47 0.74 -1.93
CA ALA A 36 -7.88 0.72 -1.59
C ALA A 36 -8.64 1.90 -2.20
N MET A 37 -9.82 1.64 -2.77
CA MET A 37 -10.74 2.66 -3.27
C MET A 37 -12.21 2.25 -3.12
N VAL A 38 -13.12 3.23 -3.12
CA VAL A 38 -14.57 2.97 -3.03
C VAL A 38 -15.14 2.72 -4.42
N CYS A 39 -15.84 1.61 -4.63
CA CYS A 39 -16.52 1.27 -5.87
C CYS A 39 -17.88 1.99 -6.04
N GLY A 40 -18.58 1.73 -7.16
CA GLY A 40 -19.82 2.41 -7.49
C GLY A 40 -20.99 2.17 -6.52
N SER A 41 -21.02 1.01 -5.84
CA SER A 41 -22.04 0.64 -4.85
C SER A 41 -21.63 0.95 -3.40
N GLY A 42 -20.41 1.45 -3.17
CA GLY A 42 -19.99 1.96 -1.85
C GLY A 42 -18.99 1.07 -1.09
N GLU A 43 -18.73 -0.15 -1.54
CA GLU A 43 -17.78 -1.06 -0.91
C GLU A 43 -16.33 -0.63 -1.19
N VAL A 44 -15.43 -0.92 -0.25
CA VAL A 44 -13.99 -0.74 -0.44
C VAL A 44 -13.42 -1.95 -1.17
N VAL A 45 -12.90 -1.70 -2.37
CA VAL A 45 -12.24 -2.69 -3.23
C VAL A 45 -10.74 -2.42 -3.32
N VAL A 46 -9.97 -3.46 -3.68
CA VAL A 46 -8.52 -3.35 -3.81
C VAL A 46 -8.15 -3.31 -5.30
N CYS A 47 -7.76 -2.10 -5.76
CA CYS A 47 -7.43 -1.83 -7.15
C CYS A 47 -6.62 -0.53 -7.25
N HIS A 48 -5.58 -0.51 -8.11
CA HIS A 48 -4.74 0.69 -8.28
C HIS A 48 -5.36 1.72 -9.21
N ASP A 49 -5.83 1.27 -10.38
CA ASP A 49 -6.27 2.17 -11.44
C ASP A 49 -7.73 2.61 -11.24
N GLU A 50 -8.01 3.90 -11.38
CA GLU A 50 -9.40 4.38 -11.43
C GLU A 50 -10.19 3.79 -12.62
N ARG A 51 -9.49 3.42 -13.73
CA ARG A 51 -10.07 2.84 -14.94
C ARG A 51 -9.47 1.47 -15.23
N LEU A 52 -10.32 0.51 -15.58
CA LEU A 52 -9.94 -0.88 -15.81
C LEU A 52 -9.32 -1.13 -17.21
N LYS A 53 -8.94 -0.07 -17.94
CA LYS A 53 -8.42 -0.21 -19.30
C LYS A 53 -7.12 -0.99 -19.37
N ARG A 54 -6.16 -0.72 -18.47
CA ARG A 54 -4.87 -1.43 -18.41
C ARG A 54 -5.06 -2.88 -17.93
N LEU A 55 -5.89 -3.07 -16.89
CA LEU A 55 -6.06 -4.37 -16.23
C LEU A 55 -6.96 -5.34 -17.01
N ALA A 56 -7.95 -4.82 -17.76
CA ALA A 56 -8.98 -5.66 -18.38
C ALA A 56 -9.43 -5.19 -19.78
N GLY A 57 -8.81 -4.18 -20.36
CA GLY A 57 -9.24 -3.61 -21.64
C GLY A 57 -10.58 -2.84 -21.60
N LEU A 58 -11.20 -2.69 -20.42
CA LEU A 58 -12.51 -2.09 -20.23
C LEU A 58 -12.40 -0.61 -19.83
N ASP A 59 -13.13 0.28 -20.49
CA ASP A 59 -13.18 1.70 -20.10
C ASP A 59 -14.22 1.97 -18.98
N TRP A 60 -14.17 1.16 -17.94
CA TRP A 60 -15.01 1.32 -16.75
C TRP A 60 -14.25 2.03 -15.65
N GLU A 61 -14.93 2.97 -14.99
CA GLU A 61 -14.40 3.59 -13.77
C GLU A 61 -14.81 2.76 -12.55
N VAL A 62 -13.85 2.32 -11.73
CA VAL A 62 -14.10 1.53 -10.51
C VAL A 62 -15.11 2.26 -9.62
N ARG A 63 -14.93 3.55 -9.40
CA ARG A 63 -15.79 4.40 -8.56
C ARG A 63 -17.24 4.57 -9.06
N ARG A 64 -17.53 4.20 -10.32
CA ARG A 64 -18.88 4.25 -10.93
C ARG A 64 -19.46 2.87 -11.18
N THR A 65 -18.65 1.82 -11.03
CA THR A 65 -19.05 0.45 -11.32
C THR A 65 -19.38 -0.27 -10.01
N PRO A 66 -20.57 -0.86 -9.86
CA PRO A 66 -20.95 -1.56 -8.64
C PRO A 66 -20.16 -2.86 -8.48
N LEU A 67 -19.99 -3.30 -7.23
CA LEU A 67 -19.18 -4.46 -6.86
C LEU A 67 -19.55 -5.72 -7.63
N TRP A 68 -20.85 -6.02 -7.77
CA TRP A 68 -21.31 -7.22 -8.48
C TRP A 68 -20.82 -7.27 -9.94
N LYS A 69 -20.65 -6.10 -10.57
CA LYS A 69 -20.14 -5.99 -11.95
C LYS A 69 -18.62 -6.06 -11.96
N LEU A 70 -17.91 -5.44 -11.01
CA LEU A 70 -16.45 -5.55 -10.87
C LEU A 70 -16.01 -7.00 -10.65
N ARG A 71 -16.76 -7.80 -9.91
CA ARG A 71 -16.47 -9.22 -9.67
C ARG A 71 -16.52 -10.10 -10.93
N GLN A 72 -17.10 -9.62 -12.02
CA GLN A 72 -17.11 -10.34 -13.31
C GLN A 72 -15.88 -10.02 -14.17
N VAL A 73 -15.09 -9.01 -13.79
CA VAL A 73 -13.91 -8.58 -14.54
C VAL A 73 -12.73 -9.49 -14.22
N ASP A 74 -12.11 -10.00 -15.27
CA ASP A 74 -10.81 -10.66 -15.20
C ASP A 74 -9.71 -9.60 -15.31
N VAL A 75 -8.90 -9.49 -14.26
CA VAL A 75 -7.77 -8.57 -14.18
C VAL A 75 -6.40 -9.25 -14.30
N GLY A 76 -6.38 -10.55 -14.55
CA GLY A 76 -5.14 -11.34 -14.70
C GLY A 76 -4.73 -11.52 -16.17
N THR A 77 -5.65 -11.97 -17.01
CA THR A 77 -5.33 -12.41 -18.37
C THR A 77 -4.71 -11.29 -19.23
N ALA A 78 -5.19 -10.05 -19.13
CA ALA A 78 -4.63 -8.92 -19.86
C ALA A 78 -3.18 -8.57 -19.44
N LEU A 79 -2.76 -8.99 -18.26
CA LEU A 79 -1.39 -8.84 -17.75
C LEU A 79 -0.51 -10.06 -18.01
N GLY A 80 -1.02 -11.11 -18.67
CA GLY A 80 -0.28 -12.33 -18.97
C GLY A 80 -0.31 -13.39 -17.88
N PHE A 81 -1.22 -13.27 -16.89
CA PHE A 81 -1.40 -14.22 -15.79
C PHE A 81 -2.67 -15.07 -15.96
N ALA A 82 -2.89 -16.00 -15.04
CA ALA A 82 -4.17 -16.70 -14.90
C ALA A 82 -5.31 -15.71 -14.58
N PRO A 83 -6.57 -16.04 -14.93
CA PRO A 83 -7.71 -15.22 -14.59
C PRO A 83 -7.79 -14.90 -13.09
N ALA A 84 -8.01 -13.64 -12.75
CA ALA A 84 -8.10 -13.18 -11.37
C ALA A 84 -9.18 -12.09 -11.23
N ARG A 85 -9.61 -11.82 -10.00
CA ARG A 85 -10.71 -10.88 -9.74
C ARG A 85 -10.28 -9.78 -8.77
N ILE A 86 -10.96 -8.63 -8.86
CA ILE A 86 -10.81 -7.53 -7.91
C ILE A 86 -11.44 -7.95 -6.58
N PRO A 87 -10.65 -8.06 -5.48
CA PRO A 87 -11.18 -8.37 -4.16
C PRO A 87 -11.69 -7.12 -3.45
N THR A 88 -12.52 -7.32 -2.43
CA THR A 88 -12.79 -6.31 -1.40
C THR A 88 -11.66 -6.27 -0.38
N LEU A 89 -11.52 -5.14 0.34
CA LEU A 89 -10.53 -5.02 1.41
C LEU A 89 -10.74 -6.07 2.51
N VAL A 90 -11.98 -6.37 2.86
CA VAL A 90 -12.31 -7.39 3.88
C VAL A 90 -11.80 -8.76 3.45
N GLU A 91 -12.04 -9.17 2.20
CA GLU A 91 -11.54 -10.44 1.67
C GLU A 91 -10.01 -10.56 1.73
N VAL A 92 -9.29 -9.46 1.49
CA VAL A 92 -7.83 -9.45 1.59
C VAL A 92 -7.37 -9.58 3.04
N VAL A 93 -7.99 -8.84 3.96
CA VAL A 93 -7.68 -8.90 5.40
C VAL A 93 -7.89 -10.30 5.96
N ASP A 94 -9.00 -10.96 5.56
CA ASP A 94 -9.35 -12.31 5.99
C ASP A 94 -8.44 -13.39 5.37
N ALA A 95 -7.92 -13.16 4.17
CA ALA A 95 -7.06 -14.11 3.46
C ALA A 95 -5.61 -14.11 3.96
N LEU A 96 -5.17 -13.09 4.67
CA LEU A 96 -3.79 -12.92 5.12
C LEU A 96 -3.59 -13.37 6.58
N PRO A 97 -2.43 -13.98 6.93
CA PRO A 97 -2.14 -14.40 8.28
C PRO A 97 -2.28 -13.25 9.30
N PRO A 98 -2.75 -13.51 10.54
CA PRO A 98 -2.94 -12.47 11.54
C PRO A 98 -1.69 -11.64 11.90
N SER A 99 -0.50 -12.24 11.76
CA SER A 99 0.79 -11.57 12.01
C SER A 99 1.34 -10.80 10.81
N PHE A 100 0.68 -10.88 9.66
CA PHE A 100 1.16 -10.28 8.41
C PHE A 100 0.84 -8.78 8.37
N LEU A 101 1.84 -7.95 8.08
CA LEU A 101 1.65 -6.49 8.01
C LEU A 101 0.92 -6.13 6.72
N ILE A 102 -0.04 -5.21 6.81
CA ILE A 102 -0.77 -4.69 5.64
C ILE A 102 -0.63 -3.18 5.61
N ASN A 103 0.04 -2.66 4.59
CA ASN A 103 0.04 -1.24 4.27
C ASN A 103 -1.09 -0.96 3.27
N ILE A 104 -2.10 -0.19 3.69
CA ILE A 104 -3.26 0.17 2.88
C ILE A 104 -3.06 1.58 2.35
N GLU A 105 -2.79 1.72 1.05
CA GLU A 105 -2.81 3.03 0.39
C GLU A 105 -4.25 3.45 0.10
N LEU A 106 -4.67 4.61 0.61
CA LEU A 106 -5.96 5.21 0.28
C LEU A 106 -5.85 5.98 -1.04
N LYS A 107 -6.39 5.40 -2.11
CA LYS A 107 -6.37 5.95 -3.48
C LYS A 107 -7.48 6.96 -3.67
N ASN A 108 -7.19 8.21 -3.38
CA ASN A 108 -8.09 9.32 -3.65
C ASN A 108 -7.33 10.64 -3.81
N ASP A 109 -7.35 11.20 -5.01
CA ASP A 109 -6.71 12.49 -5.34
C ASP A 109 -7.67 13.69 -5.18
N ARG A 110 -8.85 13.48 -4.61
CA ARG A 110 -9.92 14.49 -4.47
C ARG A 110 -10.14 14.86 -3.01
N LEU A 111 -10.74 16.03 -2.78
CA LEU A 111 -11.16 16.44 -1.44
C LEU A 111 -12.23 15.50 -0.88
N ASN A 112 -13.18 15.07 -1.71
CA ASN A 112 -14.20 14.09 -1.32
C ASN A 112 -13.73 12.68 -1.64
N ASP A 113 -13.41 11.90 -0.61
CA ASP A 113 -12.97 10.51 -0.70
C ASP A 113 -14.13 9.48 -0.67
N ARG A 114 -15.38 9.96 -0.73
CA ARG A 114 -16.60 9.12 -0.70
C ARG A 114 -16.68 8.22 0.53
N GLY A 115 -16.09 8.64 1.64
CA GLY A 115 -16.06 7.90 2.89
C GLY A 115 -14.98 6.80 2.96
N LEU A 116 -14.04 6.73 2.00
CA LEU A 116 -12.96 5.74 1.99
C LEU A 116 -12.18 5.73 3.31
N SER A 117 -11.68 6.89 3.72
CA SER A 117 -10.87 7.02 4.95
C SER A 117 -11.64 6.56 6.18
N HIS A 118 -12.89 6.97 6.29
CA HIS A 118 -13.77 6.59 7.41
C HIS A 118 -14.04 5.08 7.43
N GLN A 119 -14.42 4.50 6.28
CA GLN A 119 -14.72 3.06 6.18
C GLN A 119 -13.50 2.21 6.54
N VAL A 120 -12.31 2.55 6.00
CA VAL A 120 -11.07 1.80 6.29
C VAL A 120 -10.68 1.94 7.75
N ALA A 121 -10.69 3.15 8.32
CA ALA A 121 -10.34 3.36 9.73
C ALA A 121 -11.32 2.68 10.69
N THR A 122 -12.62 2.71 10.37
CA THR A 122 -13.67 2.01 11.14
C THR A 122 -13.47 0.49 11.08
N LEU A 123 -13.22 -0.07 9.89
CA LEU A 123 -12.93 -1.50 9.73
C LEU A 123 -11.75 -1.93 10.61
N VAL A 124 -10.64 -1.17 10.57
CA VAL A 124 -9.43 -1.51 11.34
C VAL A 124 -9.68 -1.46 12.84
N ARG A 125 -10.34 -0.41 13.32
CA ARG A 125 -10.70 -0.24 14.74
C ARG A 125 -11.64 -1.33 15.22
N ASP A 126 -12.75 -1.55 14.51
CA ASP A 126 -13.83 -2.46 14.94
C ASP A 126 -13.39 -3.94 14.90
N ALA A 127 -12.42 -4.27 14.03
CA ALA A 127 -11.81 -5.59 13.95
C ALA A 127 -10.52 -5.73 14.80
N CYS A 128 -10.12 -4.69 15.57
CA CYS A 128 -8.92 -4.67 16.41
C CYS A 128 -7.63 -5.02 15.64
N LEU A 129 -7.44 -4.43 14.45
CA LEU A 129 -6.35 -4.74 13.54
C LEU A 129 -5.18 -3.73 13.58
N GLU A 130 -5.20 -2.77 14.53
CA GLU A 130 -4.26 -1.64 14.58
C GLU A 130 -2.80 -2.09 14.63
N SER A 131 -2.52 -3.23 15.25
CA SER A 131 -1.16 -3.75 15.40
C SER A 131 -0.53 -4.17 14.07
N ARG A 132 -1.34 -4.57 13.08
CA ARG A 132 -0.85 -5.06 11.78
C ARG A 132 -1.17 -4.15 10.58
N ILE A 133 -1.89 -3.05 10.80
CA ILE A 133 -2.25 -2.13 9.71
C ILE A 133 -1.41 -0.86 9.78
N LEU A 134 -0.93 -0.44 8.60
CA LEU A 134 -0.37 0.88 8.32
C LEU A 134 -1.22 1.50 7.20
N ILE A 135 -1.75 2.69 7.41
CA ILE A 135 -2.53 3.41 6.38
C ILE A 135 -1.63 4.44 5.73
N SER A 136 -1.59 4.48 4.41
CA SER A 136 -0.81 5.47 3.66
C SER A 136 -1.66 6.20 2.62
N SER A 137 -1.25 7.40 2.24
CA SER A 137 -1.88 8.16 1.15
C SER A 137 -0.97 9.30 0.68
N PHE A 138 -1.09 9.66 -0.60
CA PHE A 138 -0.58 10.94 -1.14
C PHE A 138 -1.47 12.12 -0.76
N ASN A 139 -2.73 11.85 -0.39
CA ASN A 139 -3.69 12.88 -0.03
C ASN A 139 -3.68 13.11 1.49
N PRO A 140 -3.18 14.26 1.98
CA PRO A 140 -3.13 14.56 3.41
C PRO A 140 -4.52 14.59 4.06
N TRP A 141 -5.58 14.93 3.31
CA TRP A 141 -6.93 14.93 3.81
C TRP A 141 -7.47 13.53 4.13
N CYS A 142 -7.03 12.50 3.41
CA CYS A 142 -7.36 11.12 3.73
C CYS A 142 -6.77 10.73 5.08
N LEU A 143 -5.48 11.05 5.32
CA LEU A 143 -4.80 10.75 6.59
C LEU A 143 -5.39 11.54 7.76
N TRP A 144 -5.79 12.79 7.52
CA TRP A 144 -6.49 13.59 8.54
C TRP A 144 -7.80 12.94 8.97
N ARG A 145 -8.66 12.53 8.01
CA ARG A 145 -9.92 11.83 8.29
C ARG A 145 -9.73 10.49 9.01
N VAL A 146 -8.67 9.75 8.69
CA VAL A 146 -8.30 8.55 9.44
C VAL A 146 -8.03 8.89 10.91
N ALA A 147 -7.30 10.00 11.16
CA ALA A 147 -6.99 10.45 12.53
C ALA A 147 -8.25 10.89 13.30
N GLU A 148 -9.28 11.42 12.63
CA GLU A 148 -10.57 11.77 13.26
C GLU A 148 -11.33 10.54 13.76
N VAL A 149 -11.20 9.39 13.08
CA VAL A 149 -11.86 8.13 13.46
C VAL A 149 -11.09 7.38 14.54
N GLU A 150 -9.77 7.20 14.34
CA GLU A 150 -8.89 6.53 15.29
C GLU A 150 -7.49 7.17 15.23
N PRO A 151 -7.17 8.08 16.13
CA PRO A 151 -5.92 8.83 16.11
C PRO A 151 -4.67 7.96 16.34
N ARG A 152 -4.81 6.78 16.95
CA ARG A 152 -3.71 5.85 17.22
C ARG A 152 -3.32 5.01 16.01
N LEU A 153 -4.15 4.94 14.95
CA LEU A 153 -3.79 4.22 13.74
C LEU A 153 -2.48 4.76 13.15
N ARG A 154 -1.60 3.84 12.78
CA ARG A 154 -0.34 4.19 12.11
C ARG A 154 -0.64 4.78 10.73
N ARG A 155 -0.13 5.99 10.48
CA ARG A 155 -0.32 6.71 9.23
C ARG A 155 1.03 7.08 8.63
N GLY A 156 1.19 6.76 7.34
CA GLY A 156 2.34 7.10 6.51
C GLY A 156 1.96 8.10 5.42
N PHE A 157 2.74 9.15 5.23
CA PHE A 157 2.52 10.10 4.15
C PHE A 157 3.39 9.74 2.95
N LEU A 158 2.75 9.52 1.80
CA LEU A 158 3.42 9.28 0.52
C LEU A 158 3.87 10.61 -0.09
N ILE A 159 5.16 10.72 -0.38
CA ILE A 159 5.79 11.90 -0.95
C ILE A 159 6.40 11.52 -2.30
N ASP A 160 5.89 12.11 -3.39
CA ASP A 160 6.42 11.93 -4.72
C ASP A 160 6.67 13.29 -5.38
N PRO A 161 7.95 13.67 -5.62
CA PRO A 161 8.28 14.94 -6.27
C PRO A 161 7.71 15.10 -7.68
N ALA A 162 7.35 14.00 -8.35
CA ALA A 162 6.76 14.03 -9.69
C ALA A 162 5.23 14.26 -9.70
N ARG A 163 4.58 14.20 -8.52
CA ARG A 163 3.12 14.40 -8.38
C ARG A 163 2.77 15.86 -8.07
N CYS A 164 1.49 16.10 -7.76
CA CYS A 164 0.97 17.44 -7.46
C CYS A 164 1.68 18.08 -6.26
N TYR A 165 1.55 19.41 -6.14
CA TYR A 165 2.18 20.23 -5.10
C TYR A 165 1.95 19.72 -3.66
N LEU A 166 0.77 19.18 -3.35
CA LEU A 166 0.47 18.65 -2.00
C LEU A 166 1.26 17.39 -1.67
N ALA A 167 1.53 16.52 -2.66
CA ALA A 167 2.35 15.32 -2.47
C ALA A 167 3.85 15.64 -2.38
N GLN A 168 4.27 16.84 -2.80
CA GLN A 168 5.65 17.35 -2.64
C GLN A 168 5.87 18.04 -1.30
N ALA A 169 4.79 18.31 -0.56
CA ALA A 169 4.83 19.15 0.63
C ALA A 169 5.32 18.37 1.86
N ASP A 170 6.63 18.14 1.95
CA ASP A 170 7.30 17.50 3.09
C ASP A 170 6.85 18.10 4.45
N PHE A 171 6.52 19.41 4.47
CA PHE A 171 6.05 20.10 5.67
C PHE A 171 4.68 19.63 6.18
N LEU A 172 3.87 18.98 5.35
CA LEU A 172 2.59 18.40 5.76
C LEU A 172 2.75 17.06 6.51
N ALA A 173 3.83 16.32 6.25
CA ALA A 173 4.04 15.01 6.84
C ALA A 173 3.93 15.02 8.39
N PRO A 174 4.56 15.97 9.13
CA PRO A 174 4.42 16.01 10.58
C PRO A 174 3.00 16.25 11.09
N LEU A 175 2.13 16.85 10.27
CA LEU A 175 0.75 17.19 10.64
C LEU A 175 -0.22 16.01 10.43
N VAL A 176 0.02 15.17 9.42
CA VAL A 176 -0.93 14.12 9.01
C VAL A 176 -0.43 12.70 9.25
N ALA A 177 0.89 12.48 9.26
CA ALA A 177 1.51 11.19 9.52
C ALA A 177 2.07 11.12 10.94
N ASN A 178 1.66 10.12 11.70
CA ASN A 178 2.16 9.88 13.05
C ASN A 178 3.24 8.77 13.11
N HIS A 179 3.48 8.06 12.00
CA HIS A 179 4.33 6.88 11.98
C HIS A 179 5.46 6.98 10.93
N SER A 180 5.14 7.12 9.64
CA SER A 180 6.14 6.99 8.58
C SER A 180 5.98 8.00 7.45
N VAL A 181 7.05 8.14 6.66
CA VAL A 181 7.02 8.75 5.32
C VAL A 181 7.41 7.71 4.29
N HIS A 182 6.76 7.75 3.14
CA HIS A 182 6.98 6.81 2.05
C HIS A 182 7.56 7.55 0.85
N LEU A 183 8.80 7.25 0.52
CA LEU A 183 9.57 7.93 -0.53
C LEU A 183 9.75 7.02 -1.75
N PRO A 184 9.70 7.58 -2.98
CA PRO A 184 10.15 6.84 -4.14
C PRO A 184 11.64 6.54 -4.00
N ASP A 185 12.09 5.40 -4.50
CA ASP A 185 13.46 4.91 -4.35
C ASP A 185 14.50 5.99 -4.72
N GLN A 186 14.29 6.68 -5.85
CA GLN A 186 15.20 7.72 -6.33
C GLN A 186 15.32 8.92 -5.38
N ALA A 187 14.34 9.14 -4.51
CA ALA A 187 14.35 10.19 -3.49
C ALA A 187 14.99 9.75 -2.17
N CYS A 188 15.27 8.46 -2.00
CA CYS A 188 15.92 7.92 -0.81
C CYS A 188 17.44 8.16 -0.85
N THR A 189 17.86 9.38 -0.52
CA THR A 189 19.27 9.72 -0.28
C THR A 189 19.61 9.60 1.20
N VAL A 190 20.91 9.39 1.54
CA VAL A 190 21.37 9.33 2.95
C VAL A 190 20.89 10.53 3.76
N GLY A 191 21.03 11.75 3.21
CA GLY A 191 20.60 12.97 3.90
C GLY A 191 19.11 13.03 4.15
N ARG A 192 18.27 12.67 3.15
CA ARG A 192 16.81 12.73 3.26
C ARG A 192 16.26 11.64 4.20
N VAL A 193 16.78 10.44 4.13
CA VAL A 193 16.42 9.36 5.06
C VAL A 193 16.81 9.74 6.49
N SER A 194 18.05 10.21 6.71
CA SER A 194 18.52 10.66 8.04
C SER A 194 17.64 11.79 8.61
N GLN A 195 17.25 12.76 7.80
CA GLN A 195 16.36 13.86 8.22
C GLN A 195 15.03 13.34 8.77
N TRP A 196 14.39 12.39 8.08
CA TRP A 196 13.12 11.82 8.53
C TRP A 196 13.27 10.98 9.80
N LEU A 197 14.31 10.15 9.88
CA LEU A 197 14.61 9.37 11.08
C LEU A 197 14.87 10.27 12.30
N GLN A 198 15.60 11.37 12.13
CA GLN A 198 15.84 12.37 13.18
C GLN A 198 14.56 13.08 13.63
N SER A 199 13.57 13.19 12.73
CA SER A 199 12.24 13.74 13.09
C SER A 199 11.34 12.73 13.81
N GLY A 200 11.83 11.51 14.10
CA GLY A 200 11.08 10.44 14.75
C GLY A 200 10.10 9.73 13.82
N ARG A 201 10.30 9.81 12.50
CA ARG A 201 9.48 9.10 11.50
C ARG A 201 10.25 7.92 10.93
N GLU A 202 9.57 6.78 10.79
CA GLU A 202 10.06 5.65 10.01
C GLU A 202 10.04 6.00 8.51
N VAL A 203 10.91 5.36 7.73
CA VAL A 203 10.99 5.56 6.29
C VAL A 203 10.62 4.27 5.56
N ALA A 204 9.70 4.39 4.59
CA ALA A 204 9.41 3.37 3.60
C ALA A 204 9.96 3.81 2.23
N ALA A 205 10.54 2.87 1.48
CA ALA A 205 11.01 3.10 0.09
C ALA A 205 10.18 2.28 -0.90
N TRP A 206 9.76 2.89 -2.02
CA TRP A 206 8.97 2.27 -3.09
C TRP A 206 9.42 2.77 -4.48
N THR A 207 9.39 2.00 -5.55
CA THR A 207 9.34 0.56 -5.57
C THR A 207 10.76 0.04 -5.76
N VAL A 208 11.22 -0.88 -4.94
CA VAL A 208 12.61 -1.34 -4.89
C VAL A 208 12.67 -2.82 -5.28
N ASP A 209 13.16 -3.11 -6.48
CA ASP A 209 13.21 -4.49 -7.02
C ASP A 209 14.63 -5.06 -7.14
N LEU A 210 15.66 -4.26 -6.82
CA LEU A 210 17.06 -4.64 -6.91
C LEU A 210 17.63 -4.97 -5.52
N PRO A 211 18.21 -6.17 -5.30
CA PRO A 211 18.76 -6.58 -4.02
C PRO A 211 19.84 -5.64 -3.47
N ASP A 212 20.79 -5.23 -4.31
CA ASP A 212 21.87 -4.33 -3.88
C ASP A 212 21.33 -3.00 -3.38
N ARG A 213 20.30 -2.47 -4.07
CA ARG A 213 19.64 -1.25 -3.64
C ARG A 213 18.88 -1.41 -2.32
N ALA A 214 18.24 -2.55 -2.11
CA ALA A 214 17.58 -2.86 -0.84
C ALA A 214 18.59 -2.92 0.32
N LEU A 215 19.79 -3.47 0.10
CA LEU A 215 20.84 -3.49 1.11
C LEU A 215 21.39 -2.08 1.42
N GLU A 216 21.55 -1.23 0.40
CA GLU A 216 21.93 0.18 0.61
C GLU A 216 20.87 0.92 1.47
N LEU A 217 19.60 0.76 1.14
CA LEU A 217 18.49 1.37 1.88
C LEU A 217 18.41 0.86 3.32
N GLN A 218 18.69 -0.43 3.53
CA GLN A 218 18.81 -1.00 4.87
C GLN A 218 19.92 -0.33 5.69
N GLN A 219 21.10 -0.10 5.08
CA GLN A 219 22.22 0.60 5.73
C GLN A 219 21.87 2.07 6.05
N MET A 220 21.02 2.72 5.24
CA MET A 220 20.53 4.06 5.51
C MET A 220 19.51 4.12 6.68
N GLY A 221 18.98 2.96 7.13
CA GLY A 221 17.97 2.88 8.18
C GLY A 221 16.53 2.84 7.69
N VAL A 222 16.29 2.58 6.40
CA VAL A 222 14.94 2.39 5.85
C VAL A 222 14.31 1.15 6.51
N LEU A 223 13.12 1.30 7.08
CA LEU A 223 12.42 0.22 7.77
C LEU A 223 11.59 -0.64 6.82
N TYR A 224 10.84 -0.03 5.91
CA TYR A 224 9.95 -0.74 4.98
C TYR A 224 10.48 -0.65 3.55
N CYS A 225 10.70 -1.80 2.93
CA CYS A 225 11.07 -1.91 1.52
C CYS A 225 9.88 -2.47 0.74
N ILE A 226 9.26 -1.65 -0.09
CA ILE A 226 8.09 -2.00 -0.90
C ILE A 226 8.58 -2.46 -2.28
N THR A 227 8.28 -3.72 -2.66
CA THR A 227 8.84 -4.39 -3.84
C THR A 227 7.83 -5.22 -4.61
N ASN A 228 7.99 -5.33 -5.94
CA ASN A 228 7.23 -6.26 -6.77
C ASN A 228 7.76 -7.70 -6.67
N ARG A 229 8.99 -7.89 -6.14
CA ARG A 229 9.75 -9.15 -6.15
C ARG A 229 10.15 -9.62 -4.75
N PRO A 230 9.19 -9.95 -3.88
CA PRO A 230 9.49 -10.26 -2.47
C PRO A 230 10.44 -11.45 -2.31
N SER A 231 10.33 -12.52 -3.12
CA SER A 231 11.24 -13.67 -3.08
C SER A 231 12.68 -13.29 -3.37
N VAL A 232 12.90 -12.41 -4.36
CA VAL A 232 14.25 -11.95 -4.77
C VAL A 232 14.88 -11.14 -3.65
N LEU A 233 14.13 -10.20 -3.06
CA LEU A 233 14.65 -9.40 -1.96
C LEU A 233 14.84 -10.23 -0.68
N ARG A 234 13.97 -11.18 -0.40
CA ARG A 234 14.10 -12.06 0.77
C ARG A 234 15.36 -12.92 0.74
N ALA A 235 15.78 -13.34 -0.44
CA ALA A 235 17.03 -14.09 -0.61
C ALA A 235 18.27 -13.26 -0.24
N ALA A 236 18.23 -11.95 -0.44
CA ALA A 236 19.35 -11.03 -0.18
C ALA A 236 19.29 -10.36 1.20
N VAL A 237 18.07 -10.09 1.68
CA VAL A 237 17.83 -9.37 2.95
C VAL A 237 17.23 -10.35 3.96
N PRO A 238 18.00 -10.81 4.97
CA PRO A 238 17.49 -11.70 6.01
C PRO A 238 16.29 -11.12 6.74
N SER A 239 15.37 -11.98 7.18
CA SER A 239 14.25 -11.56 8.04
C SER A 239 14.78 -10.83 9.27
N ALA A 240 14.21 -9.69 9.59
CA ALA A 240 14.42 -9.10 10.91
C ALA A 240 13.86 -10.10 11.93
N VAL A 241 14.74 -10.65 12.78
CA VAL A 241 14.30 -11.50 13.89
C VAL A 241 13.38 -10.64 14.74
N ARG A 242 12.09 -10.95 14.75
CA ARG A 242 11.15 -10.34 15.70
C ARG A 242 11.46 -10.94 17.07
N GLY A 243 12.24 -10.17 17.88
CA GLY A 243 12.43 -10.47 19.29
C GLY A 243 11.14 -10.24 20.07
#